data_19c382293ad6ab4553d912d1215d8bb6
#
_entry.id   19c382293ad6ab4553d912d1215d8bb6
#
_cell.length_a   1.000
_cell.length_b   1.000
_cell.length_c   1.000
_cell.angle_alpha   90.00
_cell.angle_beta   90.00
_cell.angle_gamma   90.00
#
_symmetry.space_group_name_H-M   'P 1'
#
loop_
_entity.id
_entity.type
_entity.pdbx_description
1 polymer ?
#
loop_
_entity_poly.entity_id
_entity_poly.type
_entity_poly.pdbx_seq_one_letter_code
_entity_poly.pdbx_strand_id
1 'polypeptide(L)'
;SHACAAPRTRSVARAAADSAGVELYRYLGGAGAHRLPVPMFNILNGGKHAPDSTDFQEFMVMPVGAETFSEGLRMGVEVYHALHAILHDRGQITSVGDEGGFAPSLPGNEDAVQVVIEAIERAGYKPGTDAVLALDPASTELYSKGEYALAKEKRVLTSKELVDHWAGWVAKYPIRSIEDGLAEDDWEGWSALVARLGETCQLVGDDLLVTNVERIRRGIAEKAANSVLVKLNQIGTLTETMESIEMAQRAGWTAVISHRSGETEDTFIADLAVATGAGQIKTGAPARSERTAKYNRLLQIEAELGAGATYAGWDSIKQLGARPARETAGRARAPRADRRPPRARH
;
A
#
# COMPACT_ATOMS: atom_id res chain seq x y z
N SER A 1 -3.14 -28.99 -2.16
CA SER A 1 -3.30 -27.65 -2.71
C SER A 1 -2.77 -26.61 -1.71
N HIS A 2 -2.02 -25.65 -2.16
CA HIS A 2 -1.35 -24.61 -1.36
C HIS A 2 -2.34 -23.79 -0.51
N ALA A 3 -3.57 -23.61 -0.97
CA ALA A 3 -4.62 -22.87 -0.25
C ALA A 3 -4.96 -23.41 1.15
N CYS A 4 -4.70 -24.70 1.43
CA CYS A 4 -4.94 -25.32 2.75
C CYS A 4 -3.72 -25.20 3.70
N ALA A 5 -2.54 -24.88 3.22
CA ALA A 5 -1.32 -24.84 4.04
C ALA A 5 -1.21 -23.53 4.84
N ALA A 6 -1.55 -22.38 4.25
CA ALA A 6 -1.46 -21.09 4.89
C ALA A 6 -2.25 -20.95 6.21
N PRO A 7 -3.51 -21.40 6.33
CA PRO A 7 -4.22 -21.40 7.60
C PRO A 7 -3.54 -22.24 8.68
N ARG A 8 -3.01 -23.42 8.30
CA ARG A 8 -2.32 -24.32 9.25
C ARG A 8 -1.05 -23.71 9.79
N THR A 9 -0.18 -23.16 8.96
CA THR A 9 1.08 -22.56 9.38
C THR A 9 0.87 -21.31 10.24
N ARG A 10 -0.15 -20.52 9.95
CA ARG A 10 -0.56 -19.37 10.80
C ARG A 10 -1.02 -19.83 12.18
N SER A 11 -1.88 -20.86 12.25
CA SER A 11 -2.38 -21.40 13.51
C SER A 11 -1.25 -21.99 14.36
N VAL A 12 -0.29 -22.70 13.74
CA VAL A 12 0.89 -23.22 14.44
C VAL A 12 1.74 -22.08 15.00
N ALA A 13 2.00 -21.04 14.21
CA ALA A 13 2.79 -19.90 14.67
C ALA A 13 2.12 -19.16 15.84
N ARG A 14 0.79 -18.97 15.82
CA ARG A 14 0.05 -18.39 16.95
C ARG A 14 0.12 -19.26 18.20
N ALA A 15 -0.17 -20.56 18.06
CA ALA A 15 -0.11 -21.48 19.19
C ALA A 15 1.29 -21.55 19.82
N ALA A 16 2.33 -21.44 18.99
CA ALA A 16 3.71 -21.40 19.49
C ALA A 16 4.04 -20.10 20.21
N ALA A 17 3.58 -18.95 19.68
CA ALA A 17 3.71 -17.65 20.35
C ALA A 17 2.98 -17.64 21.71
N ASP A 18 1.74 -18.11 21.74
CA ASP A 18 0.93 -18.24 22.96
C ASP A 18 1.62 -19.15 23.98
N SER A 19 2.13 -20.31 23.54
CA SER A 19 2.87 -21.25 24.42
C SER A 19 4.17 -20.64 24.96
N ALA A 20 4.82 -19.76 24.20
CA ALA A 20 6.02 -19.05 24.65
C ALA A 20 5.70 -17.81 25.50
N GLY A 21 4.43 -17.43 25.63
CA GLY A 21 3.99 -16.24 26.37
C GLY A 21 4.46 -14.93 25.75
N VAL A 22 4.61 -14.87 24.43
CA VAL A 22 5.05 -13.67 23.71
C VAL A 22 4.09 -13.33 22.57
N GLU A 23 4.03 -12.06 22.22
CA GLU A 23 3.24 -11.58 21.10
C GLU A 23 3.72 -12.17 19.77
N LEU A 24 2.77 -12.39 18.83
CA LEU A 24 3.07 -13.07 17.57
C LEU A 24 4.15 -12.34 16.76
N TYR A 25 4.11 -11.01 16.66
CA TYR A 25 5.15 -10.27 15.94
C TYR A 25 6.53 -10.42 16.57
N ARG A 26 6.63 -10.57 17.91
CA ARG A 26 7.89 -10.85 18.61
C ARG A 26 8.36 -12.29 18.42
N TYR A 27 7.44 -13.25 18.44
CA TYR A 27 7.74 -14.64 18.19
C TYR A 27 8.36 -14.84 16.80
N LEU A 28 7.81 -14.17 15.78
CA LEU A 28 8.27 -14.27 14.40
C LEU A 28 9.52 -13.43 14.11
N GLY A 29 9.61 -12.22 14.66
CA GLY A 29 10.65 -11.24 14.31
C GLY A 29 11.69 -10.99 15.39
N GLY A 30 11.54 -11.63 16.57
CA GLY A 30 12.46 -11.46 17.69
C GLY A 30 12.50 -10.04 18.26
N ALA A 31 13.63 -9.70 18.89
CA ALA A 31 13.83 -8.40 19.53
C ALA A 31 13.82 -7.21 18.56
N GLY A 32 14.11 -7.45 17.28
CA GLY A 32 14.12 -6.44 16.22
C GLY A 32 12.73 -6.02 15.72
N ALA A 33 11.66 -6.70 16.13
CA ALA A 33 10.30 -6.44 15.70
C ALA A 33 9.70 -5.21 16.41
N HIS A 34 10.01 -4.01 15.92
CA HIS A 34 9.54 -2.74 16.49
C HIS A 34 9.18 -1.69 15.43
N ARG A 35 9.30 -2.02 14.14
CA ARG A 35 9.04 -1.10 13.03
C ARG A 35 7.64 -1.25 12.50
N LEU A 36 6.79 -0.25 12.74
CA LEU A 36 5.42 -0.16 12.21
C LEU A 36 5.46 0.18 10.71
N PRO A 37 4.67 -0.52 9.88
CA PRO A 37 4.65 -0.29 8.43
C PRO A 37 3.88 0.99 8.06
N VAL A 38 4.24 1.60 6.92
CA VAL A 38 3.41 2.59 6.24
C VAL A 38 2.22 1.87 5.61
N PRO A 39 0.98 2.27 5.93
CA PRO A 39 -0.19 1.73 5.24
C PRO A 39 -0.31 2.32 3.83
N MET A 40 -0.68 1.48 2.88
CA MET A 40 -1.08 1.85 1.52
C MET A 40 -2.61 1.79 1.47
N PHE A 41 -3.28 2.93 1.72
CA PHE A 41 -4.73 3.00 1.79
C PHE A 41 -5.35 3.02 0.40
N ASN A 42 -6.00 1.95 -0.02
CA ASN A 42 -6.78 1.91 -1.25
C ASN A 42 -8.08 2.70 -1.07
N ILE A 43 -8.07 4.00 -1.41
CA ILE A 43 -9.19 4.92 -1.16
C ILE A 43 -10.11 5.12 -2.37
N LEU A 44 -9.65 4.76 -3.59
CA LEU A 44 -10.47 4.82 -4.80
C LEU A 44 -10.20 3.57 -5.65
N ASN A 45 -11.28 2.92 -6.06
CA ASN A 45 -11.29 1.68 -6.82
C ASN A 45 -11.77 1.89 -8.25
N GLY A 46 -11.18 1.13 -9.17
CA GLY A 46 -11.59 0.98 -10.55
C GLY A 46 -11.39 -0.45 -11.05
N GLY A 47 -11.21 -0.62 -12.35
CA GLY A 47 -10.97 -1.92 -12.97
C GLY A 47 -11.98 -2.99 -12.55
N LYS A 48 -11.51 -4.19 -12.22
CA LYS A 48 -12.37 -5.28 -11.74
C LYS A 48 -13.04 -5.02 -10.40
N HIS A 49 -12.43 -4.19 -9.54
CA HIS A 49 -12.97 -3.85 -8.22
C HIS A 49 -14.16 -2.89 -8.28
N ALA A 50 -14.34 -2.17 -9.40
CA ALA A 50 -15.41 -1.21 -9.62
C ALA A 50 -15.73 -1.09 -11.12
N PRO A 51 -16.57 -1.97 -11.68
CA PRO A 51 -17.04 -1.86 -13.06
C PRO A 51 -17.61 -0.46 -13.34
N ASP A 52 -17.33 0.09 -14.51
CA ASP A 52 -17.74 1.43 -14.94
C ASP A 52 -17.02 2.62 -14.28
N SER A 53 -16.02 2.39 -13.40
CA SER A 53 -15.15 3.44 -12.85
C SER A 53 -13.98 3.74 -13.82
N THR A 54 -12.74 3.59 -13.39
CA THR A 54 -11.50 3.77 -14.19
C THR A 54 -11.00 2.44 -14.76
N ASP A 55 -10.03 2.49 -15.71
CA ASP A 55 -9.36 1.25 -16.16
C ASP A 55 -8.44 0.68 -15.09
N PHE A 56 -7.71 1.55 -14.37
CA PHE A 56 -6.79 1.15 -13.29
C PHE A 56 -7.56 0.77 -12.03
N GLN A 57 -7.07 -0.25 -11.34
CA GLN A 57 -7.82 -0.94 -10.30
C GLN A 57 -7.78 -0.24 -8.95
N GLU A 58 -6.61 0.32 -8.55
CA GLU A 58 -6.45 0.90 -7.21
C GLU A 58 -5.64 2.19 -7.23
N PHE A 59 -6.15 3.18 -6.49
CA PHE A 59 -5.48 4.45 -6.22
C PHE A 59 -5.31 4.59 -4.72
N MET A 60 -4.06 4.53 -4.28
CA MET A 60 -3.69 4.44 -2.88
C MET A 60 -2.98 5.68 -2.38
N VAL A 61 -3.13 5.96 -1.09
CA VAL A 61 -2.41 7.00 -0.36
C VAL A 61 -1.48 6.37 0.67
N MET A 62 -0.22 6.83 0.69
CA MET A 62 0.80 6.42 1.63
C MET A 62 1.20 7.61 2.52
N PRO A 63 0.92 7.62 3.82
CA PRO A 63 1.21 8.73 4.74
C PRO A 63 2.68 8.69 5.22
N VAL A 64 3.62 8.80 4.29
CA VAL A 64 5.07 8.68 4.55
C VAL A 64 5.66 9.79 5.41
N GLY A 65 4.96 10.94 5.52
CA GLY A 65 5.40 12.10 6.31
C GLY A 65 5.00 12.06 7.77
N ALA A 66 4.16 11.10 8.20
CA ALA A 66 3.77 10.93 9.60
C ALA A 66 4.97 10.53 10.47
N GLU A 67 4.90 10.80 11.77
CA GLU A 67 5.94 10.45 12.75
C GLU A 67 5.65 9.13 13.47
N THR A 68 4.36 8.76 13.57
CA THR A 68 3.88 7.54 14.22
C THR A 68 2.89 6.80 13.33
N PHE A 69 2.66 5.53 13.59
CA PHE A 69 1.63 4.78 12.86
C PHE A 69 0.23 5.36 13.10
N SER A 70 -0.09 5.71 14.34
CA SER A 70 -1.37 6.33 14.71
C SER A 70 -1.63 7.65 13.98
N GLU A 71 -0.60 8.50 13.78
CA GLU A 71 -0.71 9.69 12.95
C GLU A 71 -0.88 9.36 11.47
N GLY A 72 -0.15 8.37 10.95
CA GLY A 72 -0.32 7.89 9.57
C GLY A 72 -1.73 7.35 9.32
N LEU A 73 -2.29 6.57 10.25
CA LEU A 73 -3.66 6.08 10.17
C LEU A 73 -4.66 7.24 10.21
N ARG A 74 -4.51 8.21 11.12
CA ARG A 74 -5.35 9.40 11.21
C ARG A 74 -5.34 10.18 9.88
N MET A 75 -4.15 10.41 9.31
CA MET A 75 -4.00 11.07 8.02
C MET A 75 -4.76 10.32 6.92
N GLY A 76 -4.63 8.99 6.84
CA GLY A 76 -5.36 8.17 5.87
C GLY A 76 -6.87 8.28 6.02
N VAL A 77 -7.40 8.28 7.27
CA VAL A 77 -8.82 8.45 7.57
C VAL A 77 -9.32 9.84 7.17
N GLU A 78 -8.57 10.90 7.49
CA GLU A 78 -8.94 12.28 7.15
C GLU A 78 -8.96 12.48 5.62
N VAL A 79 -7.98 11.92 4.88
CA VAL A 79 -7.98 11.95 3.41
C VAL A 79 -9.15 11.15 2.83
N TYR A 80 -9.46 9.98 3.40
CA TYR A 80 -10.61 9.18 2.98
C TYR A 80 -11.94 9.94 3.13
N HIS A 81 -12.15 10.61 4.26
CA HIS A 81 -13.34 11.44 4.48
C HIS A 81 -13.36 12.69 3.58
N ALA A 82 -12.21 13.30 3.33
CA ALA A 82 -12.12 14.41 2.37
C ALA A 82 -12.50 13.95 0.96
N LEU A 83 -12.04 12.78 0.52
CA LEU A 83 -12.43 12.20 -0.77
C LEU A 83 -13.93 11.94 -0.84
N HIS A 84 -14.54 11.37 0.22
CA HIS A 84 -15.99 11.18 0.30
C HIS A 84 -16.73 12.51 0.06
N ALA A 85 -16.31 13.56 0.76
CA ALA A 85 -16.96 14.88 0.65
C ALA A 85 -16.80 15.48 -0.77
N ILE A 86 -15.61 15.36 -1.40
CA ILE A 86 -15.37 15.80 -2.78
C ILE A 86 -16.29 15.08 -3.76
N LEU A 87 -16.37 13.76 -3.67
CA LEU A 87 -17.21 12.94 -4.55
C LEU A 87 -18.70 13.27 -4.36
N HIS A 88 -19.15 13.42 -3.13
CA HIS A 88 -20.53 13.83 -2.81
C HIS A 88 -20.85 15.22 -3.38
N ASP A 89 -19.97 16.22 -3.18
CA ASP A 89 -20.15 17.59 -3.68
C ASP A 89 -20.22 17.64 -5.22
N ARG A 90 -19.58 16.68 -5.89
CA ARG A 90 -19.61 16.51 -7.36
C ARG A 90 -20.78 15.65 -7.85
N GLY A 91 -21.66 15.19 -6.96
CA GLY A 91 -22.77 14.30 -7.29
C GLY A 91 -22.34 12.90 -7.75
N GLN A 92 -21.13 12.49 -7.40
CA GLN A 92 -20.59 11.15 -7.69
C GLN A 92 -21.06 10.13 -6.67
N ILE A 93 -21.06 8.85 -7.07
CA ILE A 93 -21.39 7.73 -6.19
C ILE A 93 -20.30 7.60 -5.13
N THR A 94 -20.71 7.44 -3.87
CA THR A 94 -19.81 7.20 -2.71
C THR A 94 -19.94 5.79 -2.14
N SER A 95 -20.52 4.86 -2.90
CA SER A 95 -20.45 3.44 -2.55
C SER A 95 -19.01 2.93 -2.66
N VAL A 96 -18.70 1.90 -1.86
CA VAL A 96 -17.34 1.36 -1.77
C VAL A 96 -17.24 0.01 -2.47
N GLY A 97 -16.07 -0.26 -3.06
CA GLY A 97 -15.69 -1.56 -3.61
C GLY A 97 -15.31 -2.58 -2.53
N ASP A 98 -14.82 -3.73 -2.98
CA ASP A 98 -14.49 -4.87 -2.10
C ASP A 98 -13.40 -4.54 -1.08
N GLU A 99 -12.50 -3.64 -1.40
CA GLU A 99 -11.41 -3.22 -0.52
C GLU A 99 -11.71 -1.94 0.29
N GLY A 100 -12.95 -1.45 0.21
CA GLY A 100 -13.43 -0.30 0.97
C GLY A 100 -13.15 1.06 0.33
N GLY A 101 -12.43 1.13 -0.80
CA GLY A 101 -12.25 2.37 -1.58
C GLY A 101 -13.52 2.76 -2.31
N PHE A 102 -13.71 4.07 -2.55
CA PHE A 102 -14.86 4.58 -3.32
C PHE A 102 -14.78 4.15 -4.78
N ALA A 103 -15.93 3.95 -5.41
CA ALA A 103 -16.06 3.48 -6.79
C ALA A 103 -16.83 4.50 -7.66
N PRO A 104 -16.34 5.75 -7.82
CA PRO A 104 -17.01 6.76 -8.63
C PRO A 104 -16.87 6.43 -10.12
N SER A 105 -17.85 6.88 -10.95
CA SER A 105 -17.68 6.87 -12.39
C SER A 105 -16.94 8.14 -12.83
N LEU A 106 -15.64 7.99 -13.12
CA LEU A 106 -14.79 9.09 -13.57
C LEU A 106 -14.53 9.02 -15.08
N PRO A 107 -14.23 10.18 -15.74
CA PRO A 107 -13.99 10.24 -17.18
C PRO A 107 -12.74 9.44 -17.62
N GLY A 108 -11.69 9.42 -16.79
CA GLY A 108 -10.43 8.73 -17.10
C GLY A 108 -9.61 8.41 -15.86
N ASN A 109 -8.49 7.72 -16.07
CA ASN A 109 -7.60 7.31 -14.99
C ASN A 109 -6.90 8.50 -14.33
N GLU A 110 -6.59 9.55 -15.11
CA GLU A 110 -5.94 10.75 -14.60
C GLU A 110 -6.85 11.57 -13.68
N ASP A 111 -8.18 11.58 -13.93
CA ASP A 111 -9.16 12.22 -13.04
C ASP A 111 -9.13 11.58 -11.64
N ALA A 112 -8.91 10.26 -11.55
CA ALA A 112 -8.78 9.58 -10.27
C ALA A 112 -7.51 10.02 -9.51
N VAL A 113 -6.37 10.15 -10.19
CA VAL A 113 -5.14 10.68 -9.58
C VAL A 113 -5.38 12.10 -9.05
N GLN A 114 -6.01 12.96 -9.85
CA GLN A 114 -6.27 14.36 -9.49
C GLN A 114 -7.22 14.49 -8.30
N VAL A 115 -8.30 13.70 -8.26
CA VAL A 115 -9.25 13.76 -7.13
C VAL A 115 -8.64 13.23 -5.83
N VAL A 116 -7.74 12.25 -5.90
CA VAL A 116 -6.99 11.78 -4.73
C VAL A 116 -6.02 12.86 -4.23
N ILE A 117 -5.32 13.56 -5.12
CA ILE A 117 -4.46 14.70 -4.75
C ILE A 117 -5.29 15.80 -4.08
N GLU A 118 -6.42 16.18 -4.66
CA GLU A 118 -7.35 17.16 -4.06
C GLU A 118 -7.83 16.72 -2.67
N ALA A 119 -8.08 15.43 -2.46
CA ALA A 119 -8.46 14.90 -1.16
C ALA A 119 -7.33 15.04 -0.12
N ILE A 120 -6.07 14.81 -0.50
CA ILE A 120 -4.92 15.03 0.37
C ILE A 120 -4.83 16.52 0.77
N GLU A 121 -4.97 17.44 -0.21
CA GLU A 121 -4.92 18.89 0.03
C GLU A 121 -6.11 19.36 0.87
N ARG A 122 -7.32 18.90 0.59
CA ARG A 122 -8.53 19.23 1.36
C ARG A 122 -8.47 18.75 2.81
N ALA A 123 -7.76 17.63 3.06
CA ALA A 123 -7.49 17.14 4.40
C ALA A 123 -6.39 17.95 5.12
N GLY A 124 -5.76 18.92 4.46
CA GLY A 124 -4.75 19.80 5.03
C GLY A 124 -3.31 19.25 4.97
N TYR A 125 -3.07 18.25 4.13
CA TYR A 125 -1.76 17.65 3.93
C TYR A 125 -1.13 18.06 2.59
N LYS A 126 0.21 17.97 2.51
CA LYS A 126 0.97 18.33 1.31
C LYS A 126 1.25 17.06 0.48
N PRO A 127 0.68 16.93 -0.75
CA PRO A 127 1.06 15.86 -1.66
C PRO A 127 2.56 15.86 -1.95
N GLY A 128 3.18 14.68 -1.98
CA GLY A 128 4.61 14.52 -2.22
C GLY A 128 5.50 14.77 -1.00
N THR A 129 4.98 15.27 0.12
CA THR A 129 5.73 15.53 1.36
C THR A 129 5.13 14.77 2.55
N ASP A 130 3.85 15.02 2.85
CA ASP A 130 3.16 14.34 3.95
C ASP A 130 2.60 13.00 3.49
N ALA A 131 2.05 12.97 2.27
CA ALA A 131 1.52 11.76 1.65
C ALA A 131 1.95 11.67 0.18
N VAL A 132 2.16 10.45 -0.29
CA VAL A 132 2.43 10.13 -1.69
C VAL A 132 1.39 9.16 -2.21
N LEU A 133 1.30 9.04 -3.55
CA LEU A 133 0.39 8.12 -4.21
C LEU A 133 1.09 6.79 -4.52
N ALA A 134 0.33 5.72 -4.40
CA ALA A 134 0.64 4.43 -4.96
C ALA A 134 -0.51 3.98 -5.88
N LEU A 135 -0.17 3.31 -6.96
CA LEU A 135 -1.13 2.82 -7.95
C LEU A 135 -1.02 1.31 -8.09
N ASP A 136 -2.14 0.67 -8.37
CA ASP A 136 -2.19 -0.69 -8.88
C ASP A 136 -3.12 -0.70 -10.10
N PRO A 137 -2.58 -0.61 -11.33
CA PRO A 137 -3.37 -0.71 -12.53
C PRO A 137 -3.85 -2.13 -12.85
N ALA A 138 -3.27 -3.17 -12.23
CA ALA A 138 -3.50 -4.56 -12.56
C ALA A 138 -3.37 -4.82 -14.08
N SER A 139 -2.23 -4.44 -14.66
CA SER A 139 -2.08 -4.31 -16.12
C SER A 139 -2.25 -5.61 -16.89
N THR A 140 -2.12 -6.78 -16.25
CA THR A 140 -2.46 -8.09 -16.86
C THR A 140 -3.90 -8.11 -17.38
N GLU A 141 -4.84 -7.44 -16.68
CA GLU A 141 -6.24 -7.35 -17.07
C GLU A 141 -6.49 -6.47 -18.29
N LEU A 142 -5.57 -5.57 -18.59
CA LEU A 142 -5.62 -4.64 -19.73
C LEU A 142 -4.90 -5.22 -20.94
N TYR A 143 -4.12 -6.31 -20.77
CA TYR A 143 -3.20 -6.83 -21.75
C TYR A 143 -3.84 -7.89 -22.66
N SER A 144 -3.71 -7.70 -23.95
CA SER A 144 -4.12 -8.70 -24.96
C SER A 144 -3.27 -8.57 -26.20
N LYS A 145 -2.76 -9.68 -26.72
CA LYS A 145 -2.03 -9.77 -28.02
C LYS A 145 -0.85 -8.80 -28.14
N GLY A 146 -0.15 -8.53 -27.05
CA GLY A 146 1.03 -7.65 -27.05
C GLY A 146 0.73 -6.17 -26.80
N GLU A 147 -0.51 -5.81 -26.53
CA GLU A 147 -0.96 -4.43 -26.35
C GLU A 147 -1.82 -4.27 -25.10
N TYR A 148 -1.85 -3.07 -24.54
CA TYR A 148 -2.61 -2.66 -23.36
C TYR A 148 -3.77 -1.75 -23.75
N ALA A 149 -5.00 -2.17 -23.49
CA ALA A 149 -6.20 -1.42 -23.83
C ALA A 149 -6.70 -0.59 -22.65
N LEU A 150 -6.60 0.73 -22.74
CA LEU A 150 -7.20 1.68 -21.81
C LEU A 150 -8.57 2.09 -22.37
N ALA A 151 -9.62 1.34 -22.01
CA ALA A 151 -10.95 1.44 -22.63
C ALA A 151 -11.61 2.80 -22.34
N LYS A 152 -11.48 3.31 -21.10
CA LYS A 152 -12.00 4.64 -20.72
C LYS A 152 -11.34 5.76 -21.50
N GLU A 153 -10.06 5.65 -21.79
CA GLU A 153 -9.29 6.63 -22.54
C GLU A 153 -9.36 6.40 -24.06
N LYS A 154 -9.96 5.29 -24.50
CA LYS A 154 -10.03 4.86 -25.92
C LYS A 154 -8.64 4.79 -26.56
N ARG A 155 -7.66 4.27 -25.81
CA ARG A 155 -6.25 4.14 -26.23
C ARG A 155 -5.82 2.68 -26.17
N VAL A 156 -4.96 2.33 -27.10
CA VAL A 156 -4.23 1.05 -27.08
C VAL A 156 -2.75 1.39 -27.09
N LEU A 157 -1.99 0.80 -26.20
CA LEU A 157 -0.58 1.10 -25.97
C LEU A 157 0.26 -0.15 -26.08
N THR A 158 1.43 -0.04 -26.70
CA THR A 158 2.51 -1.02 -26.58
C THR A 158 3.15 -0.96 -25.21
N SER A 159 3.94 -1.98 -24.82
CA SER A 159 4.71 -1.97 -23.57
C SER A 159 5.55 -0.70 -23.42
N LYS A 160 6.23 -0.29 -24.49
CA LYS A 160 7.05 0.92 -24.50
C LYS A 160 6.23 2.18 -24.25
N GLU A 161 5.09 2.34 -24.89
CA GLU A 161 4.20 3.49 -24.72
C GLU A 161 3.60 3.52 -23.32
N LEU A 162 3.31 2.36 -22.71
CA LEU A 162 2.85 2.30 -21.32
C LEU A 162 3.97 2.65 -20.33
N VAL A 163 5.23 2.24 -20.59
CA VAL A 163 6.40 2.71 -19.82
C VAL A 163 6.56 4.22 -19.91
N ASP A 164 6.43 4.81 -21.08
CA ASP A 164 6.51 6.26 -21.29
C ASP A 164 5.32 6.98 -20.60
N HIS A 165 4.13 6.39 -20.60
CA HIS A 165 2.97 6.88 -19.85
C HIS A 165 3.26 6.94 -18.35
N TRP A 166 3.78 5.86 -17.75
CA TRP A 166 4.17 5.86 -16.33
C TRP A 166 5.26 6.88 -16.03
N ALA A 167 6.25 7.01 -16.92
CA ALA A 167 7.30 8.01 -16.75
C ALA A 167 6.75 9.44 -16.74
N GLY A 168 5.80 9.74 -17.60
CA GLY A 168 5.09 11.02 -17.62
C GLY A 168 4.32 11.29 -16.32
N TRP A 169 3.63 10.28 -15.81
CA TRP A 169 2.84 10.41 -14.59
C TRP A 169 3.71 10.56 -13.33
N VAL A 170 4.78 9.79 -13.20
CA VAL A 170 5.72 9.91 -12.07
C VAL A 170 6.42 11.27 -12.06
N ALA A 171 6.68 11.85 -13.26
CA ALA A 171 7.23 13.19 -13.37
C ALA A 171 6.23 14.30 -13.00
N LYS A 172 4.94 14.08 -13.27
CA LYS A 172 3.87 15.08 -13.08
C LYS A 172 3.22 15.03 -11.68
N TYR A 173 3.09 13.85 -11.10
CA TYR A 173 2.35 13.57 -9.88
C TYR A 173 3.24 12.99 -8.78
N PRO A 174 2.88 13.11 -7.50
CA PRO A 174 3.64 12.55 -6.39
C PRO A 174 3.47 11.02 -6.26
N ILE A 175 3.54 10.30 -7.37
CA ILE A 175 3.46 8.84 -7.45
C ILE A 175 4.84 8.29 -7.08
N ARG A 176 4.88 7.39 -6.07
CA ARG A 176 6.11 6.75 -5.58
C ARG A 176 6.06 5.24 -5.59
N SER A 177 4.93 4.64 -5.94
CA SER A 177 4.78 3.20 -6.08
C SER A 177 3.82 2.86 -7.21
N ILE A 178 4.18 1.90 -8.05
CA ILE A 178 3.32 1.30 -9.08
C ILE A 178 3.43 -0.21 -8.93
N GLU A 179 2.30 -0.85 -8.61
CA GLU A 179 2.14 -2.30 -8.55
C GLU A 179 1.61 -2.76 -9.90
N ASP A 180 2.13 -3.87 -10.43
CA ASP A 180 1.74 -4.48 -11.70
C ASP A 180 1.52 -3.47 -12.84
N GLY A 181 2.51 -2.58 -13.00
CA GLY A 181 2.52 -1.55 -14.03
C GLY A 181 2.56 -2.07 -15.47
N LEU A 182 2.88 -3.36 -15.64
CA LEU A 182 2.86 -4.12 -16.89
C LEU A 182 2.32 -5.54 -16.61
N ALA A 183 1.98 -6.28 -17.68
CA ALA A 183 1.46 -7.64 -17.56
C ALA A 183 2.49 -8.61 -16.97
N GLU A 184 2.01 -9.68 -16.33
CA GLU A 184 2.80 -10.67 -15.58
C GLU A 184 3.82 -11.46 -16.42
N ASP A 185 3.65 -11.49 -17.74
CA ASP A 185 4.53 -12.16 -18.69
C ASP A 185 5.39 -11.20 -19.54
N ASP A 186 5.22 -9.89 -19.39
CA ASP A 186 5.96 -8.84 -20.14
C ASP A 186 7.31 -8.50 -19.46
N TRP A 187 8.17 -9.50 -19.28
CA TRP A 187 9.45 -9.36 -18.57
C TRP A 187 10.40 -8.32 -19.16
N GLU A 188 10.43 -8.20 -20.51
CA GLU A 188 11.24 -7.18 -21.19
C GLU A 188 10.72 -5.78 -20.90
N GLY A 189 9.39 -5.59 -20.95
CA GLY A 189 8.74 -4.35 -20.57
C GLY A 189 9.02 -3.98 -19.11
N TRP A 190 8.95 -4.94 -18.18
CA TRP A 190 9.27 -4.74 -16.78
C TRP A 190 10.72 -4.30 -16.56
N SER A 191 11.69 -4.93 -17.24
CA SER A 191 13.10 -4.50 -17.17
C SER A 191 13.30 -3.09 -17.71
N ALA A 192 12.58 -2.73 -18.81
CA ALA A 192 12.59 -1.38 -19.35
C ALA A 192 11.95 -0.37 -18.38
N LEU A 193 10.86 -0.75 -17.70
CA LEU A 193 10.20 0.08 -16.69
C LEU A 193 11.14 0.35 -15.49
N VAL A 194 11.84 -0.67 -14.99
CA VAL A 194 12.83 -0.51 -13.92
C VAL A 194 13.99 0.37 -14.37
N ALA A 195 14.52 0.16 -15.55
CA ALA A 195 15.58 1.01 -16.10
C ALA A 195 15.17 2.48 -16.21
N ARG A 196 13.89 2.74 -16.48
CA ARG A 196 13.33 4.09 -16.65
C ARG A 196 12.96 4.78 -15.36
N LEU A 197 12.42 4.06 -14.36
CA LEU A 197 11.79 4.61 -13.17
C LEU A 197 12.33 4.06 -11.84
N GLY A 198 13.11 2.99 -11.83
CA GLY A 198 13.46 2.26 -10.63
C GLY A 198 14.23 3.06 -9.56
N GLU A 199 14.84 4.20 -9.94
CA GLU A 199 15.50 5.11 -8.98
C GLU A 199 14.53 6.10 -8.33
N THR A 200 13.34 6.31 -8.90
CA THR A 200 12.37 7.34 -8.46
C THR A 200 11.02 6.80 -8.05
N CYS A 201 10.72 5.55 -8.45
CA CYS A 201 9.46 4.89 -8.19
C CYS A 201 9.67 3.44 -7.75
N GLN A 202 8.94 3.01 -6.73
CA GLN A 202 8.82 1.61 -6.33
C GLN A 202 8.00 0.87 -7.38
N LEU A 203 8.54 -0.20 -7.94
CA LEU A 203 7.90 -1.03 -8.94
C LEU A 203 7.65 -2.41 -8.34
N VAL A 204 6.40 -2.62 -7.95
CA VAL A 204 5.98 -3.78 -7.15
C VAL A 204 5.46 -4.86 -8.07
N GLY A 205 6.07 -6.05 -8.01
CA GLY A 205 5.53 -7.23 -8.69
C GLY A 205 4.58 -7.99 -7.78
N ASP A 206 3.29 -8.05 -8.16
CA ASP A 206 2.29 -8.96 -7.59
C ASP A 206 2.14 -10.19 -8.51
N ASP A 207 1.39 -10.07 -9.60
CA ASP A 207 1.18 -11.16 -10.56
C ASP A 207 2.49 -11.59 -11.24
N LEU A 208 3.41 -10.66 -11.46
CA LEU A 208 4.75 -10.96 -11.96
C LEU A 208 5.49 -11.97 -11.07
N LEU A 209 5.41 -11.84 -9.74
CA LEU A 209 6.26 -12.55 -8.78
C LEU A 209 5.53 -13.60 -7.94
N VAL A 210 4.23 -13.42 -7.72
CA VAL A 210 3.31 -14.31 -6.98
C VAL A 210 3.85 -14.82 -5.64
N THR A 211 4.64 -14.00 -4.94
CA THR A 211 5.33 -14.35 -3.67
C THR A 211 6.24 -15.59 -3.82
N ASN A 212 6.71 -15.89 -5.02
CA ASN A 212 7.46 -17.12 -5.34
C ASN A 212 8.96 -16.84 -5.45
N VAL A 213 9.79 -17.56 -4.66
CA VAL A 213 11.24 -17.36 -4.59
C VAL A 213 11.94 -17.53 -5.95
N GLU A 214 11.47 -18.45 -6.82
CA GLU A 214 12.08 -18.64 -8.14
C GLU A 214 11.78 -17.46 -9.06
N ARG A 215 10.54 -16.94 -9.03
CA ARG A 215 10.17 -15.75 -9.80
C ARG A 215 10.87 -14.49 -9.26
N ILE A 216 11.00 -14.36 -7.93
CA ILE A 216 11.74 -13.25 -7.29
C ILE A 216 13.21 -13.33 -7.71
N ARG A 217 13.84 -14.51 -7.68
CA ARG A 217 15.22 -14.70 -8.13
C ARG A 217 15.41 -14.28 -9.59
N ARG A 218 14.49 -14.67 -10.48
CA ARG A 218 14.47 -14.24 -11.86
C ARG A 218 14.33 -12.72 -11.96
N GLY A 219 13.36 -12.13 -11.25
CA GLY A 219 13.14 -10.67 -11.23
C GLY A 219 14.38 -9.89 -10.80
N ILE A 220 15.12 -10.39 -9.79
CA ILE A 220 16.38 -9.79 -9.35
C ILE A 220 17.44 -9.88 -10.46
N ALA A 221 17.59 -11.06 -11.07
CA ALA A 221 18.59 -11.29 -12.11
C ALA A 221 18.33 -10.45 -13.36
N GLU A 222 17.07 -10.32 -13.78
CA GLU A 222 16.65 -9.56 -14.96
C GLU A 222 16.36 -8.08 -14.65
N LYS A 223 16.45 -7.66 -13.38
CA LYS A 223 16.10 -6.30 -12.92
C LYS A 223 14.68 -5.90 -13.35
N ALA A 224 13.73 -6.82 -13.17
CA ALA A 224 12.36 -6.64 -13.63
C ALA A 224 11.42 -6.00 -12.60
N ALA A 225 11.86 -5.80 -11.36
CA ALA A 225 11.14 -5.10 -10.30
C ALA A 225 12.15 -4.53 -9.29
N ASN A 226 11.69 -3.77 -8.29
CA ASN A 226 12.48 -3.37 -7.13
C ASN A 226 11.71 -3.53 -5.81
N SER A 227 10.54 -4.18 -5.87
CA SER A 227 9.69 -4.50 -4.74
C SER A 227 8.84 -5.74 -5.04
N VAL A 228 8.45 -6.46 -3.98
CA VAL A 228 7.55 -7.62 -4.09
C VAL A 228 6.30 -7.42 -3.25
N LEU A 229 5.13 -7.72 -3.81
CA LEU A 229 3.91 -7.87 -3.04
C LEU A 229 3.87 -9.26 -2.42
N VAL A 230 3.62 -9.31 -1.11
CA VAL A 230 3.69 -10.56 -0.33
C VAL A 230 2.29 -10.97 0.10
N LYS A 231 1.80 -12.04 -0.48
CA LYS A 231 0.52 -12.67 -0.18
C LYS A 231 0.75 -14.06 0.41
N LEU A 232 0.63 -14.19 1.74
CA LEU A 232 0.92 -15.43 2.48
C LEU A 232 0.19 -16.65 1.92
N ASN A 233 -1.07 -16.50 1.49
CA ASN A 233 -1.87 -17.59 0.96
C ASN A 233 -1.62 -17.91 -0.52
N GLN A 234 -0.86 -17.09 -1.23
CA GLN A 234 -0.53 -17.30 -2.64
C GLN A 234 0.60 -18.31 -2.77
N ILE A 235 1.68 -18.16 -1.99
CA ILE A 235 2.77 -19.15 -1.93
C ILE A 235 2.40 -20.36 -1.05
N GLY A 236 1.69 -20.15 0.06
CA GLY A 236 1.02 -21.21 0.79
C GLY A 236 1.52 -21.50 2.20
N THR A 237 2.78 -21.26 2.54
CA THR A 237 3.29 -21.45 3.89
C THR A 237 3.97 -20.20 4.45
N LEU A 238 4.04 -20.10 5.77
CA LEU A 238 4.74 -19.00 6.44
C LEU A 238 6.25 -19.05 6.13
N THR A 239 6.85 -20.24 6.08
CA THR A 239 8.29 -20.42 5.79
C THR A 239 8.63 -19.86 4.40
N GLU A 240 7.90 -20.27 3.36
CA GLU A 240 8.11 -19.77 1.99
C GLU A 240 7.86 -18.27 1.88
N THR A 241 6.90 -17.75 2.65
CA THR A 241 6.63 -16.32 2.73
C THR A 241 7.83 -15.57 3.32
N MET A 242 8.38 -16.04 4.43
CA MET A 242 9.56 -15.45 5.06
C MET A 242 10.78 -15.50 4.14
N GLU A 243 11.00 -16.62 3.44
CA GLU A 243 12.09 -16.78 2.46
C GLU A 243 11.96 -15.77 1.31
N SER A 244 10.73 -15.55 0.82
CA SER A 244 10.44 -14.56 -0.24
C SER A 244 10.76 -13.14 0.21
N ILE A 245 10.36 -12.77 1.44
CA ILE A 245 10.63 -11.45 2.02
C ILE A 245 12.15 -11.27 2.22
N GLU A 246 12.82 -12.26 2.80
CA GLU A 246 14.25 -12.20 3.07
C GLU A 246 15.06 -12.08 1.77
N MET A 247 14.69 -12.85 0.73
CA MET A 247 15.34 -12.77 -0.57
C MET A 247 15.22 -11.37 -1.18
N ALA A 248 14.04 -10.78 -1.17
CA ALA A 248 13.81 -9.43 -1.67
C ALA A 248 14.63 -8.40 -0.90
N GLN A 249 14.59 -8.45 0.45
CA GLN A 249 15.32 -7.51 1.31
C GLN A 249 16.85 -7.63 1.15
N ARG A 250 17.39 -8.83 1.00
CA ARG A 250 18.82 -9.06 0.74
C ARG A 250 19.27 -8.52 -0.62
N ALA A 251 18.37 -8.49 -1.59
CA ALA A 251 18.63 -7.88 -2.90
C ALA A 251 18.50 -6.34 -2.91
N GLY A 252 18.18 -5.72 -1.76
CA GLY A 252 17.92 -4.28 -1.65
C GLY A 252 16.51 -3.87 -2.09
N TRP A 253 15.64 -4.82 -2.38
CA TRP A 253 14.24 -4.58 -2.70
C TRP A 253 13.42 -4.29 -1.43
N THR A 254 12.27 -3.66 -1.61
CA THR A 254 11.25 -3.58 -0.57
C THR A 254 10.28 -4.76 -0.67
N ALA A 255 9.52 -4.96 0.41
CA ALA A 255 8.43 -5.91 0.47
C ALA A 255 7.19 -5.21 0.99
N VAL A 256 6.05 -5.45 0.36
CA VAL A 256 4.74 -4.94 0.78
C VAL A 256 3.91 -6.11 1.28
N ILE A 257 3.60 -6.16 2.56
CA ILE A 257 2.72 -7.20 3.12
C ILE A 257 1.29 -6.89 2.73
N SER A 258 0.61 -7.85 2.07
CA SER A 258 -0.68 -7.59 1.44
C SER A 258 -1.78 -8.52 1.93
N HIS A 259 -3.00 -7.96 1.97
CA HIS A 259 -4.25 -8.70 2.04
C HIS A 259 -4.62 -9.33 0.68
N ARG A 260 -5.84 -9.83 0.59
CA ARG A 260 -6.50 -10.22 -0.66
C ARG A 260 -7.82 -9.47 -0.82
N SER A 261 -8.37 -9.40 -2.06
CA SER A 261 -9.72 -8.84 -2.29
C SER A 261 -10.80 -9.55 -1.47
N GLY A 262 -10.78 -10.88 -1.42
CA GLY A 262 -11.55 -11.66 -0.44
C GLY A 262 -10.76 -11.81 0.86
N GLU A 263 -11.17 -11.14 1.94
CA GLU A 263 -10.44 -11.08 3.21
C GLU A 263 -11.36 -11.34 4.40
N THR A 264 -10.76 -11.64 5.56
CA THR A 264 -11.42 -11.83 6.85
C THR A 264 -10.86 -10.85 7.89
N GLU A 265 -11.42 -10.81 9.08
CA GLU A 265 -10.91 -10.00 10.20
C GLU A 265 -9.62 -10.56 10.83
N ASP A 266 -9.03 -11.64 10.29
CA ASP A 266 -7.75 -12.17 10.72
C ASP A 266 -6.63 -11.12 10.59
N THR A 267 -5.87 -10.91 11.68
CA THR A 267 -4.87 -9.85 11.79
C THR A 267 -3.43 -10.31 11.56
N PHE A 268 -3.21 -11.57 11.16
CA PHE A 268 -1.88 -12.17 11.05
C PHE A 268 -0.89 -11.32 10.23
N ILE A 269 -1.36 -10.73 9.12
CA ILE A 269 -0.50 -9.92 8.25
C ILE A 269 -0.02 -8.62 8.90
N ALA A 270 -0.72 -8.09 9.90
CA ALA A 270 -0.28 -6.94 10.67
C ALA A 270 0.94 -7.31 11.55
N ASP A 271 0.86 -8.43 12.27
CA ASP A 271 1.98 -8.98 13.04
C ASP A 271 3.15 -9.35 12.12
N LEU A 272 2.90 -9.96 10.96
CA LEU A 272 3.92 -10.32 9.97
C LEU A 272 4.67 -9.08 9.45
N ALA A 273 3.97 -7.99 9.16
CA ALA A 273 4.58 -6.75 8.67
C ALA A 273 5.57 -6.15 9.69
N VAL A 274 5.22 -6.18 10.98
CA VAL A 274 6.10 -5.71 12.07
C VAL A 274 7.24 -6.69 12.29
N ALA A 275 6.96 -8.01 12.31
CA ALA A 275 7.94 -9.06 12.53
C ALA A 275 9.08 -9.04 11.52
N THR A 276 8.76 -8.81 10.25
CA THR A 276 9.74 -8.83 9.15
C THR A 276 10.40 -7.46 8.91
N GLY A 277 9.90 -6.40 9.56
CA GLY A 277 10.35 -5.04 9.29
C GLY A 277 10.13 -4.61 7.85
N ALA A 278 9.15 -5.20 7.14
CA ALA A 278 8.86 -4.94 5.73
C ALA A 278 8.65 -3.44 5.43
N GLY A 279 8.13 -2.71 6.41
CA GLY A 279 7.99 -1.26 6.34
C GLY A 279 6.78 -0.78 5.56
N GLN A 280 6.01 -1.67 4.93
CA GLN A 280 4.80 -1.34 4.18
C GLN A 280 3.74 -2.43 4.36
N ILE A 281 2.47 -2.01 4.38
CA ILE A 281 1.31 -2.91 4.40
C ILE A 281 0.21 -2.38 3.47
N LYS A 282 -0.29 -3.25 2.57
CA LYS A 282 -1.44 -3.01 1.71
C LYS A 282 -2.61 -3.81 2.24
N THR A 283 -3.59 -3.16 2.90
CA THR A 283 -4.72 -3.86 3.52
C THR A 283 -6.05 -3.12 3.35
N GLY A 284 -6.21 -2.40 2.23
CA GLY A 284 -7.44 -1.75 1.83
C GLY A 284 -7.64 -0.35 2.41
N ALA A 285 -8.85 0.17 2.29
CA ALA A 285 -9.25 1.46 2.84
C ALA A 285 -9.42 1.41 4.37
N PRO A 286 -9.50 2.56 5.07
CA PRO A 286 -9.88 2.61 6.47
C PRO A 286 -11.41 2.44 6.65
N ALA A 287 -11.98 1.47 5.96
CA ALA A 287 -13.40 1.11 5.94
C ALA A 287 -13.51 -0.41 5.77
N ARG A 288 -14.66 -0.99 6.16
CA ARG A 288 -14.95 -2.43 6.23
C ARG A 288 -14.13 -3.14 7.33
N SER A 289 -14.79 -3.97 8.13
CA SER A 289 -14.20 -4.56 9.35
C SER A 289 -13.01 -5.47 9.06
N GLU A 290 -13.04 -6.22 7.97
CA GLU A 290 -11.95 -7.09 7.53
C GLU A 290 -10.68 -6.33 7.13
N ARG A 291 -10.77 -5.02 6.87
CA ARG A 291 -9.63 -4.11 6.62
C ARG A 291 -9.19 -3.43 7.91
N THR A 292 -10.14 -2.79 8.60
CA THR A 292 -9.85 -2.02 9.82
C THR A 292 -9.32 -2.87 10.96
N ALA A 293 -9.63 -4.17 11.00
CA ALA A 293 -9.06 -5.10 11.99
C ALA A 293 -7.52 -5.09 11.98
N LYS A 294 -6.88 -5.04 10.79
CA LYS A 294 -5.42 -5.00 10.66
C LYS A 294 -4.85 -3.67 11.15
N TYR A 295 -5.50 -2.57 10.83
CA TYR A 295 -5.09 -1.24 11.34
C TYR A 295 -5.22 -1.15 12.85
N ASN A 296 -6.31 -1.68 13.42
CA ASN A 296 -6.50 -1.75 14.86
C ASN A 296 -5.42 -2.61 15.54
N ARG A 297 -5.02 -3.73 14.93
CA ARG A 297 -3.93 -4.55 15.45
C ARG A 297 -2.61 -3.80 15.44
N LEU A 298 -2.32 -3.04 14.39
CA LEU A 298 -1.10 -2.21 14.33
C LEU A 298 -1.10 -1.09 15.38
N LEU A 299 -2.25 -0.48 15.69
CA LEU A 299 -2.38 0.45 16.81
C LEU A 299 -2.10 -0.22 18.16
N GLN A 300 -2.58 -1.45 18.36
CA GLN A 300 -2.28 -2.23 19.57
C GLN A 300 -0.78 -2.50 19.68
N ILE A 301 -0.13 -2.96 18.60
CA ILE A 301 1.30 -3.20 18.56
C ILE A 301 2.09 -1.92 18.85
N GLU A 302 1.69 -0.77 18.27
CA GLU A 302 2.31 0.52 18.57
C GLU A 302 2.22 0.87 20.05
N ALA A 303 1.04 0.67 20.66
CA ALA A 303 0.83 0.90 22.10
C ALA A 303 1.64 -0.06 22.99
N GLU A 304 1.74 -1.34 22.63
CA GLU A 304 2.56 -2.35 23.32
C GLU A 304 4.06 -2.02 23.28
N LEU A 305 4.54 -1.53 22.14
CA LEU A 305 5.95 -1.13 21.95
C LEU A 305 6.26 0.19 22.68
N GLY A 306 5.27 1.07 22.85
CA GLY A 306 5.44 2.38 23.48
C GLY A 306 6.56 3.20 22.87
N ALA A 307 7.49 3.67 23.66
CA ALA A 307 8.64 4.47 23.20
C ALA A 307 9.62 3.70 22.30
N GLY A 308 9.52 2.36 22.25
CA GLY A 308 10.32 1.51 21.36
C GLY A 308 9.75 1.40 19.94
N ALA A 309 8.52 1.85 19.70
CA ALA A 309 7.92 1.83 18.38
C ALA A 309 8.61 2.82 17.44
N THR A 310 8.85 2.38 16.20
CA THR A 310 9.32 3.25 15.13
C THR A 310 8.37 3.14 13.94
N TYR A 311 8.06 4.26 13.32
CA TYR A 311 7.25 4.26 12.09
C TYR A 311 8.16 4.30 10.87
N ALA A 312 7.89 3.46 9.88
CA ALA A 312 8.74 3.35 8.71
C ALA A 312 8.82 4.63 7.87
N GLY A 313 7.70 5.37 7.77
CA GLY A 313 7.67 6.67 7.10
C GLY A 313 8.35 6.64 5.72
N TRP A 314 9.11 7.66 5.40
CA TRP A 314 9.90 7.75 4.16
C TRP A 314 10.94 6.63 4.00
N ASP A 315 11.42 6.05 5.09
CA ASP A 315 12.37 4.94 5.03
C ASP A 315 11.74 3.64 4.50
N SER A 316 10.42 3.59 4.37
CA SER A 316 9.73 2.47 3.71
C SER A 316 10.06 2.34 2.23
N ILE A 317 10.41 3.46 1.59
CA ILE A 317 10.76 3.58 0.17
C ILE A 317 12.14 4.23 -0.02
N LYS A 318 13.06 4.05 0.91
CA LYS A 318 14.40 4.67 0.92
C LYS A 318 15.27 4.35 -0.30
N GLN A 319 15.02 3.23 -0.98
CA GLN A 319 15.73 2.85 -2.20
C GLN A 319 15.49 3.83 -3.38
N LEU A 320 14.49 4.72 -3.27
CA LEU A 320 14.12 5.68 -4.32
C LEU A 320 14.88 7.03 -4.23
N GLY A 321 16.02 7.07 -3.54
CA GLY A 321 16.83 8.29 -3.45
C GLY A 321 16.36 9.30 -2.38
N ALA A 322 16.77 10.56 -2.51
CA ALA A 322 16.65 11.54 -1.44
C ALA A 322 15.19 11.90 -1.10
N ARG A 323 14.89 11.87 0.20
CA ARG A 323 13.67 12.45 0.78
C ARG A 323 13.54 13.92 0.34
N PRO A 324 12.35 14.40 -0.09
CA PRO A 324 12.13 15.81 -0.30
C PRO A 324 12.52 16.62 0.94
N ALA A 325 13.26 17.73 0.77
CA ALA A 325 13.63 18.57 1.90
C ALA A 325 12.36 19.03 2.63
N ARG A 326 12.26 18.73 3.94
CA ARG A 326 11.20 19.35 4.76
C ARG A 326 11.45 20.85 4.73
N GLU A 327 10.57 21.64 4.12
CA GLU A 327 10.47 23.03 4.44
C GLU A 327 10.19 23.12 5.94
N THR A 328 11.09 23.71 6.70
CA THR A 328 10.91 24.02 8.11
C THR A 328 9.88 25.15 8.24
N ALA A 329 8.62 24.83 7.94
CA ALA A 329 7.51 25.69 8.30
C ALA A 329 7.36 25.56 9.82
N GLY A 330 7.77 26.60 10.54
CA GLY A 330 7.55 26.71 11.98
C GLY A 330 6.07 26.50 12.29
N ARG A 331 5.72 25.30 12.74
CA ARG A 331 4.39 25.04 13.33
C ARG A 331 4.37 25.77 14.68
N ALA A 332 3.84 27.00 14.67
CA ALA A 332 3.30 27.58 15.89
C ALA A 332 2.22 26.59 16.41
N ARG A 333 2.51 25.91 17.51
CA ARG A 333 1.52 25.13 18.25
C ARG A 333 0.36 26.07 18.57
N ALA A 334 -0.79 25.85 17.93
CA ALA A 334 -2.03 26.48 18.38
C ALA A 334 -2.24 26.10 19.87
N PRO A 335 -2.53 27.07 20.76
CA PRO A 335 -2.74 26.76 22.17
C PRO A 335 -3.92 25.82 22.30
N ARG A 336 -3.74 24.72 23.04
CA ARG A 336 -4.82 23.81 23.42
C ARG A 336 -5.93 24.63 24.09
N ALA A 337 -7.10 24.69 23.46
CA ALA A 337 -8.29 25.22 24.10
C ALA A 337 -8.63 24.34 25.31
N ASP A 338 -8.50 24.90 26.51
CA ASP A 338 -8.86 24.29 27.80
C ASP A 338 -10.39 24.14 27.85
N ARG A 339 -10.91 23.01 27.36
CA ARG A 339 -12.33 22.67 27.45
C ARG A 339 -12.61 22.09 28.83
N ARG A 340 -12.74 22.95 29.87
CA ARG A 340 -13.41 22.58 31.12
C ARG A 340 -14.91 22.56 30.87
N PRO A 341 -15.63 21.50 31.27
CA PRO A 341 -17.09 21.51 31.22
C PRO A 341 -17.65 22.54 32.17
N PRO A 342 -18.78 23.21 31.85
CA PRO A 342 -19.42 24.16 32.76
C PRO A 342 -19.88 23.47 34.02
N ARG A 343 -19.53 24.03 35.20
CA ARG A 343 -20.05 23.59 36.47
C ARG A 343 -21.54 23.83 36.53
N ALA A 344 -22.32 22.78 36.77
CA ALA A 344 -23.74 22.90 37.13
C ALA A 344 -23.89 23.78 38.36
N ARG A 345 -24.70 24.82 38.29
CA ARG A 345 -25.21 25.57 39.45
C ARG A 345 -26.47 24.88 39.92
N HIS A 346 -26.52 24.64 41.23
CA HIS A 346 -27.70 24.21 41.93
C HIS A 346 -28.81 25.26 41.90
#